data_26eeffad372fc864a956ac9c1daf8299
#
_entry.id   26eeffad372fc864a956ac9c1daf8299
#
_cell.length_a   1.000
_cell.length_b   1.000
_cell.length_c   1.000
_cell.angle_alpha   90.00
_cell.angle_beta   90.00
_cell.angle_gamma   90.00
#
_symmetry.space_group_name_H-M   'P 1'
#
loop_
_entity.id
_entity.type
_entity.pdbx_description
1 polymer ?
#
loop_
_entity_poly.entity_id
_entity_poly.type
_entity_poly.pdbx_seq_one_letter_code
_entity_poly.pdbx_strand_id
1 'polypeptide(L)'
;MNYPLDPHCQEIIRQYQERRHIFERMEMLAYDKLRWTLRKQGIYVTSLEHRIKEEKSLAGKLEIKGQKYKSLDDITDILGLRVITFYTDDVDKVAAIVKRTFDIDWQQSVDKRKLHEFDSFGYNSLHYICRLPKSVVDDPAMPELNEYRFELQMRTALQHVWSTIEHDTGYKGVKIPREYQRQFSRLAGILELIDDEFGRLRTTLTDYRRQVQALVTSGKLDEVPLEVDSFRSYLKLQPFRRLNQRIAAVNQAELYPASLLPYIPVFEEFGFATLGDIDKFIAENSEEAYQLALSQLAFTDLDILSENVGLENLCLVYALKKGGILSVKRFYDILYGQQKENDQMAQIIMEQAASLPFMKKK
;
A
#
# COMPACT_ATOMS: atom_id res chain seq x y z
N MET A 1 20.48 32.48 -23.67
CA MET A 1 21.75 32.94 -24.28
C MET A 1 22.50 31.69 -24.68
N ASN A 2 22.62 31.45 -26.01
CA ASN A 2 23.45 30.35 -26.50
C ASN A 2 24.91 30.83 -26.50
N TYR A 3 25.63 30.57 -25.42
CA TYR A 3 27.08 30.58 -25.53
C TYR A 3 27.48 29.33 -26.32
N PRO A 4 28.27 29.45 -27.39
CA PRO A 4 28.76 28.29 -28.10
C PRO A 4 29.60 27.46 -27.10
N LEU A 5 29.20 26.20 -26.90
CA LEU A 5 30.00 25.27 -26.14
C LEU A 5 31.40 25.17 -26.73
N ASP A 6 32.42 25.02 -25.87
CA ASP A 6 33.77 24.77 -26.34
C ASP A 6 33.85 23.45 -27.16
N PRO A 7 34.89 23.28 -28.00
CA PRO A 7 35.01 22.09 -28.85
C PRO A 7 34.99 20.76 -28.08
N HIS A 8 35.50 20.74 -26.84
CA HIS A 8 35.49 19.57 -25.98
C HIS A 8 34.08 19.23 -25.54
N CYS A 9 33.29 20.19 -25.10
CA CYS A 9 31.89 20.02 -24.74
C CYS A 9 31.00 19.61 -25.92
N GLN A 10 31.30 20.16 -27.13
CA GLN A 10 30.64 19.76 -28.37
C GLN A 10 30.90 18.29 -28.71
N GLU A 11 32.12 17.80 -28.50
CA GLU A 11 32.45 16.39 -28.70
C GLU A 11 31.66 15.48 -27.75
N ILE A 12 31.47 15.85 -26.48
CA ILE A 12 30.63 15.10 -25.52
C ILE A 12 29.17 15.06 -25.98
N ILE A 13 28.62 16.16 -26.50
CA ILE A 13 27.26 16.17 -27.07
C ILE A 13 27.16 15.24 -28.28
N ARG A 14 28.17 15.24 -29.19
CA ARG A 14 28.22 14.31 -30.33
C ARG A 14 28.19 12.85 -29.85
N GLN A 15 29.03 12.50 -28.87
CA GLN A 15 29.05 11.16 -28.27
C GLN A 15 27.68 10.79 -27.66
N TYR A 16 26.99 11.74 -27.03
CA TYR A 16 25.64 11.53 -26.50
C TYR A 16 24.63 11.22 -27.63
N GLN A 17 24.66 11.99 -28.72
CA GLN A 17 23.76 11.77 -29.86
C GLN A 17 23.98 10.40 -30.50
N GLU A 18 25.22 9.98 -30.68
CA GLU A 18 25.60 8.69 -31.25
C GLU A 18 25.18 7.51 -30.35
N ARG A 19 25.27 7.68 -29.03
CA ARG A 19 25.00 6.61 -28.05
C ARG A 19 23.62 6.66 -27.40
N ARG A 20 22.76 7.59 -27.81
CA ARG A 20 21.43 7.76 -27.21
C ARG A 20 20.60 6.47 -27.25
N HIS A 21 20.64 5.73 -28.36
CA HIS A 21 19.92 4.46 -28.53
C HIS A 21 20.38 3.38 -27.53
N ILE A 22 21.64 3.42 -27.09
CA ILE A 22 22.19 2.51 -26.06
C ILE A 22 21.52 2.82 -24.72
N PHE A 23 21.41 4.11 -24.34
CA PHE A 23 20.74 4.52 -23.11
C PHE A 23 19.26 4.23 -23.13
N GLU A 24 18.58 4.34 -24.29
CA GLU A 24 17.17 3.99 -24.46
C GLU A 24 16.96 2.46 -24.22
N ARG A 25 17.84 1.64 -24.74
CA ARG A 25 17.79 0.19 -24.50
C ARG A 25 18.07 -0.15 -23.04
N MET A 26 19.08 0.51 -22.43
CA MET A 26 19.43 0.33 -21.02
C MET A 26 18.30 0.77 -20.09
N GLU A 27 17.58 1.85 -20.41
CA GLU A 27 16.44 2.36 -19.68
C GLU A 27 15.36 1.29 -19.54
N MET A 28 14.96 0.67 -20.66
CA MET A 28 13.93 -0.39 -20.68
C MET A 28 14.36 -1.58 -19.79
N LEU A 29 15.58 -2.07 -19.96
CA LEU A 29 16.08 -3.23 -19.21
C LEU A 29 16.20 -2.94 -17.72
N ALA A 30 16.74 -1.78 -17.34
CA ALA A 30 16.90 -1.39 -15.95
C ALA A 30 15.55 -1.17 -15.26
N TYR A 31 14.63 -0.48 -15.94
CA TYR A 31 13.29 -0.22 -15.41
C TYR A 31 12.49 -1.51 -15.21
N ASP A 32 12.40 -2.36 -16.23
CA ASP A 32 11.64 -3.60 -16.16
C ASP A 32 12.21 -4.55 -15.12
N LYS A 33 13.54 -4.68 -15.06
CA LYS A 33 14.23 -5.50 -14.06
C LYS A 33 13.92 -5.03 -12.65
N LEU A 34 14.02 -3.72 -12.40
CA LEU A 34 13.75 -3.15 -11.08
C LEU A 34 12.28 -3.31 -10.70
N ARG A 35 11.36 -2.96 -11.60
CA ARG A 35 9.91 -3.08 -11.42
C ARG A 35 9.50 -4.51 -11.07
N TRP A 36 10.01 -5.48 -11.84
CA TRP A 36 9.72 -6.90 -11.59
C TRP A 36 10.26 -7.35 -10.23
N THR A 37 11.50 -6.96 -9.89
CA THR A 37 12.15 -7.36 -8.64
C THR A 37 11.42 -6.78 -7.42
N LEU A 38 11.04 -5.50 -7.46
CA LEU A 38 10.26 -4.85 -6.40
C LEU A 38 8.93 -5.57 -6.17
N ARG A 39 8.18 -5.86 -7.25
CA ARG A 39 6.91 -6.59 -7.18
C ARG A 39 7.08 -8.00 -6.60
N LYS A 40 8.09 -8.74 -7.06
CA LYS A 40 8.39 -10.10 -6.57
C LYS A 40 8.73 -10.12 -5.07
N GLN A 41 9.35 -9.07 -4.56
CA GLN A 41 9.69 -8.91 -3.14
C GLN A 41 8.54 -8.30 -2.31
N GLY A 42 7.39 -8.01 -2.92
CA GLY A 42 6.25 -7.43 -2.22
C GLY A 42 6.47 -5.99 -1.74
N ILE A 43 7.41 -5.26 -2.37
CA ILE A 43 7.66 -3.86 -2.04
C ILE A 43 6.75 -2.96 -2.87
N TYR A 44 5.87 -2.24 -2.17
CA TYR A 44 5.00 -1.23 -2.77
C TYR A 44 5.69 0.12 -2.75
N VAL A 45 5.76 0.75 -3.91
CA VAL A 45 6.35 2.08 -4.10
C VAL A 45 5.28 3.06 -4.58
N THR A 46 5.43 4.33 -4.23
CA THR A 46 4.54 5.40 -4.70
C THR A 46 4.67 5.59 -6.20
N SER A 47 5.93 5.64 -6.69
CA SER A 47 6.22 5.64 -8.12
C SER A 47 7.60 5.05 -8.41
N LEU A 48 7.76 4.57 -9.63
CA LEU A 48 9.04 4.24 -10.25
C LEU A 48 9.13 5.07 -11.53
N GLU A 49 10.02 6.04 -11.53
CA GLU A 49 10.24 6.97 -12.63
C GLU A 49 11.55 6.65 -13.34
N HIS A 50 11.62 6.99 -14.61
CA HIS A 50 12.83 6.88 -15.41
C HIS A 50 12.90 8.04 -16.39
N ARG A 51 14.09 8.43 -16.75
CA ARG A 51 14.31 9.46 -17.77
C ARG A 51 15.70 9.35 -18.37
N ILE A 52 15.80 9.65 -19.66
CA ILE A 52 17.07 9.99 -20.31
C ILE A 52 17.20 11.52 -20.28
N LYS A 53 18.36 12.02 -19.90
CA LYS A 53 18.65 13.45 -19.84
C LYS A 53 18.54 14.07 -21.23
N GLU A 54 17.72 15.09 -21.38
CA GLU A 54 17.60 15.84 -22.63
C GLU A 54 18.92 16.53 -23.01
N GLU A 55 19.20 16.58 -24.29
CA GLU A 55 20.43 17.24 -24.84
C GLU A 55 20.59 18.67 -24.33
N LYS A 56 19.49 19.45 -24.29
CA LYS A 56 19.50 20.82 -23.76
C LYS A 56 19.92 20.85 -22.29
N SER A 57 19.49 19.89 -21.50
CA SER A 57 19.86 19.76 -20.07
C SER A 57 21.31 19.32 -19.91
N LEU A 58 21.81 18.47 -20.82
CA LEU A 58 23.20 18.05 -20.85
C LEU A 58 24.09 19.24 -21.25
N ALA A 59 23.74 20.00 -22.29
CA ALA A 59 24.46 21.20 -22.72
C ALA A 59 24.56 22.21 -21.57
N GLY A 60 23.47 22.53 -20.89
CA GLY A 60 23.51 23.45 -19.75
C GLY A 60 24.35 22.93 -18.56
N LYS A 61 24.46 21.59 -18.36
CA LYS A 61 25.39 21.01 -17.39
C LYS A 61 26.85 21.19 -17.81
N LEU A 62 27.13 21.02 -19.10
CA LEU A 62 28.49 21.18 -19.69
C LEU A 62 28.96 22.62 -19.68
N GLU A 63 28.07 23.58 -19.90
CA GLU A 63 28.41 25.03 -19.79
C GLU A 63 28.97 25.37 -18.40
N ILE A 64 28.43 24.76 -17.35
CA ILE A 64 28.80 25.06 -15.95
C ILE A 64 29.97 24.19 -15.47
N LYS A 65 30.02 22.92 -15.90
CA LYS A 65 30.92 21.90 -15.34
C LYS A 65 31.68 21.08 -16.36
N GLY A 66 31.74 21.53 -17.65
CA GLY A 66 32.31 20.75 -18.74
C GLY A 66 33.76 20.34 -18.51
N GLN A 67 34.57 21.21 -17.92
CA GLN A 67 35.97 20.94 -17.59
C GLN A 67 36.19 19.78 -16.62
N LYS A 68 35.13 19.35 -15.89
CA LYS A 68 35.17 18.20 -14.98
C LYS A 68 35.16 16.88 -15.74
N TYR A 69 34.57 16.81 -16.92
CA TYR A 69 34.29 15.58 -17.65
C TYR A 69 35.25 15.43 -18.82
N LYS A 70 35.93 14.27 -18.94
CA LYS A 70 36.82 13.98 -20.07
C LYS A 70 36.06 13.43 -21.27
N SER A 71 34.97 12.69 -21.02
CA SER A 71 34.11 12.10 -22.04
C SER A 71 32.67 11.96 -21.51
N LEU A 72 31.76 11.47 -22.36
CA LEU A 72 30.41 11.15 -21.99
C LEU A 72 30.35 10.12 -20.84
N ASP A 73 31.35 9.20 -20.79
CA ASP A 73 31.38 8.13 -19.80
C ASP A 73 31.59 8.62 -18.35
N ASP A 74 32.10 9.84 -18.18
CA ASP A 74 32.22 10.48 -16.86
C ASP A 74 30.87 11.00 -16.33
N ILE A 75 29.85 11.08 -17.17
CA ILE A 75 28.53 11.63 -16.84
C ILE A 75 27.59 10.48 -16.46
N THR A 76 27.43 10.23 -15.18
CA THR A 76 26.70 9.07 -14.64
C THR A 76 25.18 9.24 -14.59
N ASP A 77 24.66 10.42 -14.92
CA ASP A 77 23.23 10.78 -14.83
C ASP A 77 22.57 11.02 -16.20
N ILE A 78 23.13 10.41 -17.27
CA ILE A 78 22.49 10.40 -18.60
C ILE A 78 21.19 9.63 -18.54
N LEU A 79 21.20 8.42 -18.00
CA LEU A 79 20.01 7.67 -17.62
C LEU A 79 19.80 7.79 -16.10
N GLY A 80 18.62 8.20 -15.69
CA GLY A 80 18.21 8.29 -14.31
C GLY A 80 16.95 7.46 -14.03
N LEU A 81 17.01 6.62 -13.01
CA LEU A 81 15.85 5.97 -12.42
C LEU A 81 15.58 6.59 -11.04
N ARG A 82 14.32 6.63 -10.65
CA ARG A 82 13.92 7.13 -9.34
C ARG A 82 12.86 6.23 -8.74
N VAL A 83 13.10 5.77 -7.51
CA VAL A 83 12.13 5.03 -6.70
C VAL A 83 11.63 5.94 -5.59
N ILE A 84 10.32 6.13 -5.54
CA ILE A 84 9.67 6.93 -4.50
C ILE A 84 8.88 5.96 -3.61
N THR A 85 9.19 5.93 -2.32
CA THR A 85 8.55 5.10 -1.31
C THR A 85 7.62 5.91 -0.42
N PHE A 86 6.75 5.25 0.34
CA PHE A 86 5.93 5.92 1.34
C PHE A 86 6.72 6.22 2.62
N TYR A 87 7.63 5.35 3.03
CA TYR A 87 8.29 5.39 4.33
C TYR A 87 9.81 5.28 4.19
N THR A 88 10.51 5.86 5.15
CA THR A 88 11.98 5.90 5.19
C THR A 88 12.61 4.50 5.24
N ASP A 89 12.03 3.56 6.01
CA ASP A 89 12.51 2.18 6.10
C ASP A 89 12.34 1.40 4.78
N ASP A 90 11.38 1.77 3.94
CA ASP A 90 11.21 1.16 2.61
C ASP A 90 12.30 1.64 1.64
N VAL A 91 12.86 2.84 1.82
CA VAL A 91 14.06 3.29 1.07
C VAL A 91 15.23 2.33 1.29
N ASP A 92 15.46 1.92 2.54
CA ASP A 92 16.55 0.98 2.87
C ASP A 92 16.30 -0.43 2.34
N LYS A 93 15.04 -0.89 2.36
CA LYS A 93 14.65 -2.17 1.73
C LYS A 93 14.86 -2.13 0.21
N VAL A 94 14.45 -1.04 -0.45
CA VAL A 94 14.70 -0.83 -1.88
C VAL A 94 16.20 -0.80 -2.15
N ALA A 95 16.98 -0.09 -1.34
CA ALA A 95 18.43 -0.04 -1.48
C ALA A 95 19.08 -1.44 -1.38
N ALA A 96 18.61 -2.28 -0.47
CA ALA A 96 19.06 -3.67 -0.35
C ALA A 96 18.69 -4.52 -1.58
N ILE A 97 17.54 -4.27 -2.20
CA ILE A 97 17.13 -4.92 -3.45
C ILE A 97 18.02 -4.46 -4.60
N VAL A 98 18.24 -3.16 -4.73
CA VAL A 98 19.07 -2.56 -5.78
C VAL A 98 20.50 -3.14 -5.75
N LYS A 99 21.10 -3.26 -4.57
CA LYS A 99 22.42 -3.88 -4.37
C LYS A 99 22.51 -5.33 -4.87
N ARG A 100 21.41 -6.06 -4.87
CA ARG A 100 21.35 -7.46 -5.34
C ARG A 100 20.97 -7.56 -6.82
N THR A 101 20.43 -6.48 -7.37
CA THR A 101 19.87 -6.45 -8.73
C THR A 101 20.85 -5.87 -9.75
N PHE A 102 21.65 -4.89 -9.32
CA PHE A 102 22.58 -4.15 -10.17
C PHE A 102 23.99 -4.13 -9.59
N ASP A 103 24.98 -3.95 -10.44
CA ASP A 103 26.36 -3.73 -10.04
C ASP A 103 26.54 -2.28 -9.61
N ILE A 104 26.95 -2.04 -8.36
CA ILE A 104 27.05 -0.70 -7.78
C ILE A 104 28.46 -0.16 -7.88
N ASP A 105 28.60 1.03 -8.46
CA ASP A 105 29.83 1.83 -8.41
C ASP A 105 29.87 2.59 -7.07
N TRP A 106 30.50 1.99 -6.07
CA TRP A 106 30.57 2.55 -4.71
C TRP A 106 31.38 3.83 -4.60
N GLN A 107 32.31 4.08 -5.53
CA GLN A 107 33.13 5.29 -5.52
C GLN A 107 32.32 6.53 -5.94
N GLN A 108 31.30 6.31 -6.76
CA GLN A 108 30.44 7.36 -7.29
C GLN A 108 29.07 7.42 -6.60
N SER A 109 28.74 6.43 -5.78
CA SER A 109 27.46 6.34 -5.05
C SER A 109 27.53 7.11 -3.74
N VAL A 110 26.45 7.80 -3.38
CA VAL A 110 26.39 8.67 -2.21
C VAL A 110 25.09 8.50 -1.46
N ASP A 111 25.17 8.25 -0.16
CA ASP A 111 24.03 8.39 0.75
C ASP A 111 24.00 9.83 1.27
N LYS A 112 23.25 10.69 0.59
CA LYS A 112 23.16 12.10 0.96
C LYS A 112 22.41 12.31 2.29
N ARG A 113 21.66 11.33 2.76
CA ARG A 113 20.98 11.37 4.08
C ARG A 113 21.97 11.46 5.25
N LYS A 114 23.21 10.98 5.01
CA LYS A 114 24.32 10.95 6.00
C LYS A 114 25.30 12.09 5.87
N LEU A 115 25.13 13.00 4.91
CA LEU A 115 26.09 14.06 4.62
C LEU A 115 25.84 15.35 5.38
N HIS A 116 24.81 15.40 6.24
CA HIS A 116 24.52 16.60 7.01
C HIS A 116 25.41 16.71 8.23
N GLU A 117 25.97 17.91 8.41
CA GLU A 117 26.53 18.32 9.70
C GLU A 117 25.40 18.42 10.74
N PHE A 118 25.71 18.21 12.01
CA PHE A 118 24.72 18.18 13.10
C PHE A 118 23.87 19.45 13.23
N ASP A 119 24.29 20.54 12.60
CA ASP A 119 23.65 21.87 12.62
C ASP A 119 22.94 22.22 11.30
N SER A 120 22.94 21.34 10.31
CA SER A 120 22.28 21.55 9.00
C SER A 120 21.17 20.56 8.76
N PHE A 121 19.99 21.08 8.48
CA PHE A 121 18.85 20.28 8.00
C PHE A 121 18.84 20.25 6.48
N GLY A 122 18.90 19.08 5.93
CA GLY A 122 18.76 18.87 4.50
C GLY A 122 18.03 17.56 4.22
N TYR A 123 16.95 17.64 3.52
CA TYR A 123 16.07 16.51 3.28
C TYR A 123 16.48 15.78 2.01
N ASN A 124 17.47 14.90 2.14
CA ASN A 124 18.20 14.31 1.02
C ASN A 124 17.84 12.84 0.74
N SER A 125 18.17 12.42 -0.48
CA SER A 125 17.92 11.09 -1.04
C SER A 125 19.18 10.23 -1.09
N LEU A 126 19.00 8.92 -1.22
CA LEU A 126 20.05 7.95 -1.47
C LEU A 126 20.28 7.82 -2.99
N HIS A 127 21.52 7.99 -3.44
CA HIS A 127 21.92 7.93 -4.85
C HIS A 127 22.90 6.78 -5.06
N TYR A 128 22.57 5.84 -5.91
CA TYR A 128 23.46 4.80 -6.38
C TYR A 128 23.78 5.01 -7.86
N ILE A 129 25.04 4.87 -8.19
CA ILE A 129 25.49 4.74 -9.58
C ILE A 129 25.60 3.27 -9.88
N CYS A 130 24.84 2.81 -10.86
CA CYS A 130 24.62 1.41 -11.16
C CYS A 130 25.07 1.06 -12.57
N ARG A 131 25.37 -0.23 -12.78
CA ARG A 131 25.47 -0.86 -14.10
C ARG A 131 24.51 -2.04 -14.17
N LEU A 132 24.10 -2.40 -15.38
CA LEU A 132 23.38 -3.64 -15.62
C LEU A 132 24.34 -4.82 -15.41
N PRO A 133 23.98 -5.83 -14.61
CA PRO A 133 24.82 -7.02 -14.47
C PRO A 133 24.82 -7.82 -15.78
N LYS A 134 25.91 -8.50 -16.08
CA LYS A 134 26.05 -9.34 -17.31
C LYS A 134 24.89 -10.32 -17.51
N SER A 135 24.31 -10.83 -16.43
CA SER A 135 23.17 -11.75 -16.46
C SER A 135 21.86 -11.11 -16.95
N VAL A 136 21.79 -9.78 -17.06
CA VAL A 136 20.63 -9.05 -17.58
C VAL A 136 20.86 -8.62 -19.03
N VAL A 137 22.12 -8.43 -19.41
CA VAL A 137 22.54 -8.05 -20.76
C VAL A 137 22.83 -9.32 -21.56
N ASP A 138 21.78 -9.96 -22.04
CA ASP A 138 21.88 -11.11 -22.95
C ASP A 138 21.49 -10.68 -24.38
N ASP A 139 22.09 -9.58 -24.84
CA ASP A 139 21.86 -9.02 -26.17
C ASP A 139 23.17 -9.07 -26.97
N PRO A 140 23.33 -10.01 -27.90
CA PRO A 140 24.53 -10.11 -28.75
C PRO A 140 24.78 -8.88 -29.61
N ALA A 141 23.75 -8.06 -29.88
CA ALA A 141 23.84 -6.84 -30.67
C ALA A 141 24.39 -5.64 -29.87
N MET A 142 24.31 -5.71 -28.55
CA MET A 142 24.75 -4.63 -27.64
C MET A 142 25.47 -5.20 -26.40
N PRO A 143 26.60 -5.89 -26.59
CA PRO A 143 27.31 -6.54 -25.47
C PRO A 143 27.89 -5.55 -24.45
N GLU A 144 28.08 -4.28 -24.87
CA GLU A 144 28.63 -3.21 -24.05
C GLU A 144 27.64 -2.56 -23.09
N LEU A 145 26.34 -2.91 -23.12
CA LEU A 145 25.32 -2.31 -22.25
C LEU A 145 25.69 -2.34 -20.75
N ASN A 146 26.43 -3.34 -20.31
CA ASN A 146 26.88 -3.45 -18.93
C ASN A 146 28.08 -2.54 -18.57
N GLU A 147 28.69 -1.88 -19.54
CA GLU A 147 29.80 -0.95 -19.31
C GLU A 147 29.30 0.45 -18.95
N TYR A 148 28.08 0.79 -19.40
CA TYR A 148 27.49 2.10 -19.14
C TYR A 148 26.86 2.19 -17.75
N ARG A 149 26.90 3.42 -17.21
CA ARG A 149 26.39 3.71 -15.87
C ARG A 149 25.07 4.47 -15.95
N PHE A 150 24.25 4.29 -14.91
CA PHE A 150 23.04 5.08 -14.70
C PHE A 150 22.90 5.45 -13.22
N GLU A 151 22.22 6.56 -12.96
CA GLU A 151 21.91 7.00 -11.61
C GLU A 151 20.57 6.41 -11.16
N LEU A 152 20.52 5.82 -9.95
CA LEU A 152 19.31 5.37 -9.31
C LEU A 152 19.13 6.12 -7.99
N GLN A 153 18.08 6.94 -7.93
CA GLN A 153 17.73 7.75 -6.78
C GLN A 153 16.61 7.06 -5.99
N MET A 154 16.75 6.95 -4.68
CA MET A 154 15.76 6.39 -3.76
C MET A 154 15.42 7.41 -2.70
N ARG A 155 14.13 7.68 -2.51
CA ARG A 155 13.64 8.69 -1.57
C ARG A 155 12.19 8.43 -1.16
N THR A 156 11.74 9.05 -0.07
CA THR A 156 10.33 9.07 0.29
C THR A 156 9.54 10.07 -0.55
N ALA A 157 8.21 9.99 -0.49
CA ALA A 157 7.32 10.94 -1.16
C ALA A 157 7.55 12.37 -0.64
N LEU A 158 7.76 12.55 0.68
CA LEU A 158 8.04 13.86 1.26
C LEU A 158 9.40 14.40 0.80
N GLN A 159 10.44 13.56 0.75
CA GLN A 159 11.75 13.92 0.18
C GLN A 159 11.64 14.30 -1.30
N HIS A 160 10.74 13.64 -2.04
CA HIS A 160 10.52 13.98 -3.45
C HIS A 160 9.87 15.35 -3.60
N VAL A 161 8.81 15.64 -2.84
CA VAL A 161 8.15 16.95 -2.86
C VAL A 161 9.13 18.06 -2.46
N TRP A 162 9.86 17.85 -1.37
CA TRP A 162 10.89 18.81 -0.93
C TRP A 162 11.90 19.14 -2.04
N SER A 163 12.51 18.09 -2.61
CA SER A 163 13.50 18.26 -3.69
C SER A 163 12.94 18.98 -4.92
N THR A 164 11.66 18.84 -5.21
CA THR A 164 10.99 19.52 -6.30
C THR A 164 10.80 21.01 -5.98
N ILE A 165 10.35 21.33 -4.77
CA ILE A 165 10.18 22.71 -4.29
C ILE A 165 11.53 23.42 -4.21
N GLU A 166 12.54 22.76 -3.62
CA GLU A 166 13.90 23.31 -3.53
C GLU A 166 14.49 23.63 -4.91
N HIS A 167 14.26 22.73 -5.88
CA HIS A 167 14.71 22.94 -7.25
C HIS A 167 13.97 24.09 -7.94
N ASP A 168 12.69 24.25 -7.70
CA ASP A 168 11.87 25.31 -8.28
C ASP A 168 12.22 26.68 -7.68
N THR A 169 12.35 26.76 -6.37
CA THR A 169 12.63 28.01 -5.63
C THR A 169 14.11 28.40 -5.63
N GLY A 170 15.03 27.45 -5.70
CA GLY A 170 16.48 27.63 -5.72
C GLY A 170 17.11 27.58 -7.12
N TYR A 171 16.32 27.77 -8.18
CA TYR A 171 16.65 27.50 -9.57
C TYR A 171 18.03 27.99 -10.01
N LYS A 172 18.86 27.04 -10.47
CA LYS A 172 20.05 27.17 -11.34
C LYS A 172 20.98 28.36 -11.06
N GLY A 173 21.56 28.44 -9.87
CA GLY A 173 22.66 29.34 -9.58
C GLY A 173 22.31 30.62 -8.83
N VAL A 174 21.03 30.89 -8.59
CA VAL A 174 20.61 31.94 -7.67
C VAL A 174 20.57 31.36 -6.28
N LYS A 175 21.53 31.71 -5.42
CA LYS A 175 21.47 31.31 -4.00
C LYS A 175 20.27 31.98 -3.35
N ILE A 176 19.45 31.19 -2.69
CA ILE A 176 18.38 31.69 -1.82
C ILE A 176 18.99 32.72 -0.86
N PRO A 177 18.41 33.95 -0.75
CA PRO A 177 18.91 34.96 0.20
C PRO A 177 19.01 34.37 1.62
N ARG A 178 20.05 34.76 2.37
CA ARG A 178 20.35 34.18 3.70
C ARG A 178 19.18 34.26 4.67
N GLU A 179 18.35 35.29 4.57
CA GLU A 179 17.15 35.51 5.38
C GLU A 179 16.11 34.39 5.20
N TYR A 180 16.01 33.77 4.00
CA TYR A 180 15.09 32.67 3.73
C TYR A 180 15.71 31.28 3.92
N GLN A 181 17.05 31.16 3.92
CA GLN A 181 17.72 29.86 4.14
C GLN A 181 17.30 29.21 5.46
N ARG A 182 17.16 30.02 6.53
CA ARG A 182 16.69 29.52 7.83
C ARG A 182 15.24 29.00 7.79
N GLN A 183 14.40 29.60 6.96
CA GLN A 183 13.02 29.10 6.77
C GLN A 183 13.02 27.77 6.02
N PHE A 184 13.82 27.64 4.98
CA PHE A 184 14.01 26.37 4.26
C PHE A 184 14.55 25.28 5.18
N SER A 185 15.58 25.53 5.98
CA SER A 185 16.11 24.55 6.93
C SER A 185 15.06 24.10 7.93
N ARG A 186 14.24 25.02 8.46
CA ARG A 186 13.15 24.65 9.38
C ARG A 186 12.10 23.75 8.70
N LEU A 187 11.71 24.08 7.47
CA LEU A 187 10.75 23.27 6.70
C LEU A 187 11.32 21.89 6.41
N ALA A 188 12.60 21.77 6.05
CA ALA A 188 13.27 20.49 5.87
C ALA A 188 13.23 19.65 7.15
N GLY A 189 13.56 20.25 8.31
CA GLY A 189 13.50 19.55 9.60
C GLY A 189 12.10 19.12 10.03
N ILE A 190 11.07 19.93 9.71
CA ILE A 190 9.66 19.54 9.96
C ILE A 190 9.28 18.35 9.09
N LEU A 191 9.65 18.34 7.79
CA LEU A 191 9.36 17.23 6.89
C LEU A 191 10.09 15.95 7.31
N GLU A 192 11.34 16.05 7.77
CA GLU A 192 12.10 14.92 8.31
C GLU A 192 11.39 14.33 9.54
N LEU A 193 10.96 15.19 10.48
CA LEU A 193 10.21 14.76 11.66
C LEU A 193 8.89 14.05 11.27
N ILE A 194 8.15 14.60 10.31
CA ILE A 194 6.89 14.01 9.84
C ILE A 194 7.15 12.64 9.19
N ASP A 195 8.19 12.51 8.38
CA ASP A 195 8.56 11.24 7.73
C ASP A 195 8.89 10.16 8.77
N ASP A 196 9.64 10.52 9.80
CA ASP A 196 9.96 9.64 10.94
C ASP A 196 8.72 9.23 11.73
N GLU A 197 7.81 10.18 12.01
CA GLU A 197 6.57 9.88 12.74
C GLU A 197 5.65 8.94 11.94
N PHE A 198 5.57 9.08 10.62
CA PHE A 198 4.85 8.11 9.78
C PHE A 198 5.49 6.71 9.85
N GLY A 199 6.81 6.62 9.87
CA GLY A 199 7.53 5.36 10.06
C GLY A 199 7.21 4.70 11.41
N ARG A 200 7.25 5.49 12.49
CA ARG A 200 6.90 5.03 13.86
C ARG A 200 5.46 4.56 13.95
N LEU A 201 4.51 5.35 13.42
CA LEU A 201 3.10 4.98 13.41
C LEU A 201 2.87 3.65 12.68
N ARG A 202 3.50 3.47 11.51
CA ARG A 202 3.45 2.20 10.76
C ARG A 202 3.94 1.02 11.59
N THR A 203 5.06 1.18 12.28
CA THR A 203 5.63 0.14 13.15
C THR A 203 4.66 -0.20 14.28
N THR A 204 4.14 0.80 14.98
CA THR A 204 3.18 0.64 16.07
C THR A 204 1.92 -0.10 15.60
N LEU A 205 1.34 0.29 14.45
CA LEU A 205 0.17 -0.40 13.88
C LEU A 205 0.49 -1.85 13.46
N THR A 206 1.69 -2.10 12.95
CA THR A 206 2.13 -3.45 12.57
C THR A 206 2.27 -4.35 13.80
N ASP A 207 2.86 -3.84 14.87
CA ASP A 207 3.02 -4.58 16.11
C ASP A 207 1.67 -4.82 16.81
N TYR A 208 0.78 -3.83 16.81
CA TYR A 208 -0.60 -4.00 17.26
C TYR A 208 -1.30 -5.14 16.51
N ARG A 209 -1.23 -5.15 15.17
CA ARG A 209 -1.84 -6.22 14.35
C ARG A 209 -1.26 -7.60 14.66
N ARG A 210 0.05 -7.69 14.96
CA ARG A 210 0.68 -8.96 15.37
C ARG A 210 0.18 -9.42 16.73
N GLN A 211 0.05 -8.51 17.69
CA GLN A 211 -0.48 -8.82 19.03
C GLN A 211 -1.94 -9.31 18.93
N VAL A 212 -2.79 -8.58 18.21
CA VAL A 212 -4.18 -8.98 17.94
C VAL A 212 -4.22 -10.37 17.30
N GLN A 213 -3.41 -10.61 16.26
CA GLN A 213 -3.39 -11.93 15.61
C GLN A 213 -2.96 -13.05 16.57
N ALA A 214 -2.00 -12.78 17.45
CA ALA A 214 -1.56 -13.77 18.46
C ALA A 214 -2.67 -14.07 19.47
N LEU A 215 -3.38 -13.06 19.98
CA LEU A 215 -4.52 -13.23 20.89
C LEU A 215 -5.65 -14.02 20.23
N VAL A 216 -6.01 -13.66 19.00
CA VAL A 216 -7.02 -14.37 18.20
C VAL A 216 -6.64 -15.85 17.99
N THR A 217 -5.37 -16.11 17.61
CA THR A 217 -4.89 -17.48 17.36
C THR A 217 -4.83 -18.30 18.65
N SER A 218 -4.56 -17.67 19.80
CA SER A 218 -4.54 -18.36 21.11
C SER A 218 -5.92 -18.52 21.76
N GLY A 219 -6.99 -18.05 21.10
CA GLY A 219 -8.37 -18.15 21.61
C GLY A 219 -8.71 -17.15 22.72
N LYS A 220 -7.87 -16.15 22.97
CA LYS A 220 -8.11 -15.12 23.99
C LYS A 220 -8.99 -13.99 23.44
N LEU A 221 -10.16 -14.35 22.95
CA LEU A 221 -11.03 -13.43 22.20
C LEU A 221 -11.67 -12.35 23.10
N ASP A 222 -11.87 -12.63 24.38
CA ASP A 222 -12.39 -11.66 25.36
C ASP A 222 -11.40 -10.49 25.62
N GLU A 223 -10.11 -10.70 25.34
CA GLU A 223 -9.07 -9.65 25.47
C GLU A 223 -8.93 -8.77 24.22
N VAL A 224 -9.64 -9.10 23.13
CA VAL A 224 -9.47 -8.42 21.82
C VAL A 224 -10.67 -7.52 21.56
N PRO A 225 -10.48 -6.18 21.49
CA PRO A 225 -11.57 -5.26 21.18
C PRO A 225 -12.10 -5.48 19.76
N LEU A 226 -13.38 -5.22 19.58
CA LEU A 226 -14.06 -5.31 18.29
C LEU A 226 -13.75 -4.08 17.45
N GLU A 227 -12.82 -4.23 16.51
CA GLU A 227 -12.40 -3.23 15.54
C GLU A 227 -12.24 -3.86 14.17
N VAL A 228 -12.10 -3.04 13.12
CA VAL A 228 -11.98 -3.55 11.74
C VAL A 228 -10.80 -4.52 11.57
N ASP A 229 -9.62 -4.19 12.11
CA ASP A 229 -8.42 -5.02 11.97
C ASP A 229 -8.51 -6.31 12.82
N SER A 230 -9.08 -6.24 14.02
CA SER A 230 -9.28 -7.41 14.88
C SER A 230 -10.34 -8.35 14.30
N PHE A 231 -11.45 -7.81 13.81
CA PHE A 231 -12.49 -8.60 13.16
C PHE A 231 -11.98 -9.28 11.88
N ARG A 232 -11.18 -8.58 11.04
CA ARG A 232 -10.49 -9.21 9.90
C ARG A 232 -9.59 -10.37 10.31
N SER A 233 -8.90 -10.25 11.44
CA SER A 233 -8.05 -11.33 11.97
C SER A 233 -8.89 -12.51 12.46
N TYR A 234 -10.02 -12.26 13.10
CA TYR A 234 -10.96 -13.28 13.52
C TYR A 234 -11.62 -14.02 12.35
N LEU A 235 -11.97 -13.32 11.28
CA LEU A 235 -12.55 -13.93 10.07
C LEU A 235 -11.61 -14.94 9.39
N LYS A 236 -10.30 -14.88 9.60
CA LYS A 236 -9.35 -15.90 9.12
C LYS A 236 -9.55 -17.26 9.78
N LEU A 237 -10.13 -17.30 10.97
CA LEU A 237 -10.54 -18.54 11.66
C LEU A 237 -11.83 -19.14 11.07
N GLN A 238 -12.48 -18.45 10.12
CA GLN A 238 -13.73 -18.86 9.47
C GLN A 238 -14.87 -19.20 10.47
N PRO A 239 -15.18 -18.32 11.45
CA PRO A 239 -16.11 -18.63 12.55
C PRO A 239 -17.50 -19.02 12.08
N PHE A 240 -17.95 -18.49 10.95
CA PHE A 240 -19.29 -18.75 10.40
C PHE A 240 -19.35 -19.92 9.43
N ARG A 241 -18.22 -20.54 9.07
CA ARG A 241 -18.14 -21.58 8.01
C ARG A 241 -19.08 -22.76 8.27
N ARG A 242 -19.09 -23.29 9.49
CA ARG A 242 -19.91 -24.44 9.83
C ARG A 242 -21.41 -24.18 9.66
N LEU A 243 -21.86 -22.98 10.08
CA LEU A 243 -23.24 -22.55 9.91
C LEU A 243 -23.61 -22.35 8.46
N ASN A 244 -22.75 -21.62 7.71
CA ASN A 244 -22.94 -21.37 6.28
C ASN A 244 -23.05 -22.67 5.49
N GLN A 245 -22.17 -23.64 5.74
CA GLN A 245 -22.22 -24.96 5.08
C GLN A 245 -23.48 -25.75 5.40
N ARG A 246 -23.96 -25.70 6.67
CA ARG A 246 -25.23 -26.35 7.05
C ARG A 246 -26.43 -25.74 6.33
N ILE A 247 -26.45 -24.39 6.21
CA ILE A 247 -27.52 -23.69 5.50
C ILE A 247 -27.47 -23.99 4.00
N ALA A 248 -26.32 -23.89 3.39
CA ALA A 248 -26.14 -24.14 1.97
C ALA A 248 -26.50 -25.59 1.58
N ALA A 249 -26.25 -26.54 2.45
CA ALA A 249 -26.56 -27.95 2.20
C ALA A 249 -28.07 -28.23 2.02
N VAL A 250 -28.95 -27.34 2.48
CA VAL A 250 -30.41 -27.51 2.36
C VAL A 250 -30.86 -27.59 0.91
N ASN A 251 -30.37 -26.68 0.08
CA ASN A 251 -30.68 -26.60 -1.35
C ASN A 251 -29.46 -26.98 -2.24
N GLN A 252 -28.43 -27.58 -1.67
CA GLN A 252 -27.15 -27.86 -2.36
C GLN A 252 -26.54 -26.59 -3.00
N ALA A 253 -26.74 -25.42 -2.37
CA ALA A 253 -26.37 -24.13 -2.89
C ALA A 253 -24.85 -23.90 -2.84
N GLU A 254 -24.32 -23.20 -3.84
CA GLU A 254 -22.95 -22.69 -3.83
C GLU A 254 -22.85 -21.41 -3.01
N LEU A 255 -21.75 -21.27 -2.25
CA LEU A 255 -21.47 -20.08 -1.46
C LEU A 255 -20.57 -19.14 -2.23
N TYR A 256 -21.01 -17.91 -2.47
CA TYR A 256 -20.16 -16.86 -3.07
C TYR A 256 -19.60 -15.93 -1.99
N PRO A 257 -18.34 -15.47 -2.16
CA PRO A 257 -17.67 -14.62 -1.19
C PRO A 257 -18.40 -13.28 -0.97
N ALA A 258 -18.52 -12.87 0.29
CA ALA A 258 -19.06 -11.58 0.67
C ALA A 258 -18.25 -10.95 1.82
N SER A 259 -18.19 -9.61 1.83
CA SER A 259 -17.56 -8.89 2.94
C SER A 259 -18.46 -8.92 4.17
N LEU A 260 -17.90 -9.34 5.32
CA LEU A 260 -18.59 -9.32 6.61
C LEU A 260 -18.30 -8.04 7.42
N LEU A 261 -17.42 -7.15 6.94
CA LEU A 261 -17.08 -5.91 7.64
C LEU A 261 -18.28 -4.95 7.85
N PRO A 262 -19.29 -4.88 6.95
CA PRO A 262 -20.48 -4.06 7.18
C PRO A 262 -21.30 -4.45 8.44
N TYR A 263 -21.04 -5.61 9.03
CA TYR A 263 -21.72 -6.04 10.25
C TYR A 263 -21.12 -5.47 11.56
N ILE A 264 -19.96 -4.81 11.50
CA ILE A 264 -19.34 -4.22 12.71
C ILE A 264 -20.31 -3.22 13.40
N PRO A 265 -20.96 -2.26 12.69
CA PRO A 265 -21.94 -1.39 13.33
C PRO A 265 -23.16 -2.12 13.91
N VAL A 266 -23.52 -3.28 13.36
CA VAL A 266 -24.58 -4.12 13.92
C VAL A 266 -24.17 -4.71 15.26
N PHE A 267 -22.94 -5.20 15.35
CA PHE A 267 -22.40 -5.71 16.62
C PHE A 267 -22.28 -4.62 17.68
N GLU A 268 -21.88 -3.40 17.30
CA GLU A 268 -21.87 -2.24 18.18
C GLU A 268 -23.27 -1.90 18.70
N GLU A 269 -24.30 -1.93 17.85
CA GLU A 269 -25.71 -1.74 18.23
C GLU A 269 -26.19 -2.87 19.18
N PHE A 270 -25.66 -4.08 19.03
CA PHE A 270 -25.93 -5.19 19.95
C PHE A 270 -25.23 -5.04 21.31
N GLY A 271 -24.28 -4.11 21.42
CA GLY A 271 -23.48 -3.84 22.61
C GLY A 271 -22.27 -4.76 22.75
N PHE A 272 -21.80 -5.35 21.66
CA PHE A 272 -20.59 -6.17 21.66
C PHE A 272 -19.36 -5.27 21.68
N ALA A 273 -18.42 -5.56 22.57
CA ALA A 273 -17.20 -4.80 22.75
C ALA A 273 -15.94 -5.59 22.33
N THR A 274 -16.02 -6.92 22.34
CA THR A 274 -14.89 -7.81 22.07
C THR A 274 -15.23 -8.88 21.04
N LEU A 275 -14.19 -9.53 20.50
CA LEU A 275 -14.39 -10.71 19.65
C LEU A 275 -14.97 -11.88 20.43
N GLY A 276 -14.74 -11.95 21.75
CA GLY A 276 -15.33 -12.94 22.63
C GLY A 276 -16.85 -12.85 22.72
N ASP A 277 -17.40 -11.63 22.64
CA ASP A 277 -18.84 -11.42 22.58
C ASP A 277 -19.44 -12.02 21.30
N ILE A 278 -18.72 -11.88 20.16
CA ILE A 278 -19.12 -12.50 18.88
C ILE A 278 -19.05 -14.02 18.97
N ASP A 279 -18.00 -14.57 19.58
CA ASP A 279 -17.84 -16.01 19.69
C ASP A 279 -18.96 -16.65 20.56
N LYS A 280 -19.31 -16.03 21.70
CA LYS A 280 -20.44 -16.39 22.54
C LYS A 280 -21.76 -16.27 21.79
N PHE A 281 -21.95 -15.16 21.07
CA PHE A 281 -23.13 -14.92 20.25
C PHE A 281 -23.33 -16.02 19.19
N ILE A 282 -22.27 -16.47 18.51
CA ILE A 282 -22.34 -17.61 17.59
C ILE A 282 -22.72 -18.89 18.29
N ALA A 283 -22.06 -19.19 19.42
CA ALA A 283 -22.31 -20.41 20.18
C ALA A 283 -23.76 -20.51 20.67
N GLU A 284 -24.32 -19.41 21.16
CA GLU A 284 -25.66 -19.35 21.76
C GLU A 284 -26.78 -19.33 20.72
N ASN A 285 -26.54 -18.86 19.50
CA ASN A 285 -27.62 -18.60 18.55
C ASN A 285 -27.55 -19.44 17.26
N SER A 286 -26.51 -20.27 17.06
CA SER A 286 -26.30 -20.99 15.79
C SER A 286 -27.44 -21.96 15.42
N GLU A 287 -28.05 -22.62 16.40
CA GLU A 287 -29.13 -23.56 16.09
C GLU A 287 -30.42 -22.84 15.69
N GLU A 288 -30.77 -21.76 16.40
CA GLU A 288 -31.95 -20.96 16.06
C GLU A 288 -31.74 -20.22 14.72
N ALA A 289 -30.49 -19.74 14.43
CA ALA A 289 -30.17 -19.16 13.16
C ALA A 289 -30.32 -20.17 12.01
N TYR A 290 -29.91 -21.41 12.22
CA TYR A 290 -30.13 -22.45 11.24
C TYR A 290 -31.64 -22.73 11.04
N GLN A 291 -32.46 -22.81 12.12
CA GLN A 291 -33.91 -22.98 12.01
C GLN A 291 -34.58 -21.82 11.28
N LEU A 292 -34.17 -20.58 11.52
CA LEU A 292 -34.67 -19.41 10.78
C LEU A 292 -34.29 -19.49 9.28
N ALA A 293 -33.04 -19.85 8.98
CA ALA A 293 -32.62 -20.05 7.60
C ALA A 293 -33.42 -21.14 6.87
N LEU A 294 -33.75 -22.27 7.58
CA LEU A 294 -34.61 -23.28 7.02
C LEU A 294 -36.01 -22.75 6.69
N SER A 295 -36.62 -21.94 7.56
CA SER A 295 -37.93 -21.34 7.28
C SER A 295 -37.91 -20.38 6.11
N GLN A 296 -36.78 -19.68 5.89
CA GLN A 296 -36.58 -18.81 4.74
C GLN A 296 -36.40 -19.56 3.42
N LEU A 297 -35.66 -20.68 3.45
CA LEU A 297 -35.36 -21.51 2.28
C LEU A 297 -36.48 -22.48 1.91
N ALA A 298 -37.45 -22.75 2.83
CA ALA A 298 -38.50 -23.74 2.61
C ALA A 298 -39.37 -23.51 1.35
N PHE A 299 -39.38 -22.31 0.85
CA PHE A 299 -40.20 -21.89 -0.31
C PHE A 299 -39.37 -21.38 -1.48
N THR A 300 -38.04 -21.64 -1.50
CA THR A 300 -37.12 -21.18 -2.53
C THR A 300 -36.18 -22.30 -2.96
N ASP A 301 -35.90 -22.36 -4.25
CA ASP A 301 -34.92 -23.29 -4.84
C ASP A 301 -33.60 -22.54 -5.16
N LEU A 302 -33.15 -21.65 -4.23
CA LEU A 302 -31.92 -20.91 -4.41
C LEU A 302 -30.72 -21.86 -4.38
N ASP A 303 -29.99 -21.90 -5.48
CA ASP A 303 -28.77 -22.69 -5.68
C ASP A 303 -27.47 -21.89 -5.46
N ILE A 304 -27.60 -20.59 -5.17
CA ILE A 304 -26.47 -19.68 -4.85
C ILE A 304 -26.85 -18.88 -3.60
N LEU A 305 -25.97 -18.89 -2.59
CA LEU A 305 -26.11 -18.13 -1.36
C LEU A 305 -24.84 -17.30 -1.05
N SER A 306 -25.03 -16.19 -0.38
CA SER A 306 -23.90 -15.39 0.08
C SER A 306 -23.22 -16.00 1.31
N GLU A 307 -21.89 -15.87 1.45
CA GLU A 307 -21.14 -16.28 2.64
C GLU A 307 -21.54 -15.53 3.93
N ASN A 308 -22.35 -14.46 3.84
CA ASN A 308 -22.91 -13.78 5.02
C ASN A 308 -24.19 -14.44 5.56
N VAL A 309 -24.76 -15.44 4.88
CA VAL A 309 -26.06 -16.04 5.21
C VAL A 309 -26.15 -16.50 6.65
N GLY A 310 -25.11 -17.14 7.19
CA GLY A 310 -25.08 -17.59 8.57
C GLY A 310 -25.02 -16.42 9.55
N LEU A 311 -24.18 -15.42 9.28
CA LEU A 311 -24.07 -14.23 10.12
C LEU A 311 -25.36 -13.39 10.09
N GLU A 312 -25.98 -13.24 8.95
CA GLU A 312 -27.26 -12.54 8.81
C GLU A 312 -28.35 -13.19 9.65
N ASN A 313 -28.51 -14.51 9.54
CA ASN A 313 -29.50 -15.26 10.35
C ASN A 313 -29.19 -15.23 11.85
N LEU A 314 -27.91 -15.24 12.25
CA LEU A 314 -27.52 -15.04 13.66
C LEU A 314 -27.97 -13.66 14.16
N CYS A 315 -27.71 -12.59 13.37
CA CYS A 315 -28.12 -11.23 13.73
C CYS A 315 -29.63 -11.08 13.79
N LEU A 316 -30.38 -11.69 12.85
CA LEU A 316 -31.84 -11.66 12.84
C LEU A 316 -32.43 -12.37 14.07
N VAL A 317 -31.92 -13.55 14.43
CA VAL A 317 -32.35 -14.25 15.64
C VAL A 317 -32.11 -13.45 16.92
N TYR A 318 -30.92 -12.85 17.02
CA TYR A 318 -30.58 -12.01 18.15
C TYR A 318 -31.47 -10.77 18.26
N ALA A 319 -31.71 -10.11 17.13
CA ALA A 319 -32.61 -8.94 17.05
C ALA A 319 -34.06 -9.34 17.46
N LEU A 320 -34.57 -10.46 16.96
CA LEU A 320 -35.90 -10.99 17.33
C LEU A 320 -36.00 -11.26 18.82
N LYS A 321 -34.99 -11.90 19.44
CA LYS A 321 -34.93 -12.17 20.87
C LYS A 321 -34.91 -10.90 21.73
N LYS A 322 -34.16 -9.88 21.29
CA LYS A 322 -33.95 -8.62 22.04
C LYS A 322 -35.13 -7.66 21.98
N GLY A 323 -35.68 -7.39 20.80
CA GLY A 323 -36.69 -6.36 20.64
C GLY A 323 -37.69 -6.62 19.51
N GLY A 324 -37.78 -7.87 19.04
CA GLY A 324 -38.74 -8.27 18.02
C GLY A 324 -38.58 -7.47 16.70
N ILE A 325 -39.71 -7.12 16.09
CA ILE A 325 -39.75 -6.48 14.77
C ILE A 325 -38.97 -5.15 14.72
N LEU A 326 -38.99 -4.37 15.80
CA LEU A 326 -38.29 -3.09 15.83
C LEU A 326 -36.76 -3.26 15.76
N SER A 327 -36.22 -4.26 16.44
CA SER A 327 -34.78 -4.58 16.38
C SER A 327 -34.38 -5.16 15.03
N VAL A 328 -35.25 -5.95 14.38
CA VAL A 328 -35.02 -6.45 13.02
C VAL A 328 -35.00 -5.32 12.01
N LYS A 329 -35.97 -4.37 12.11
CA LYS A 329 -35.96 -3.17 11.29
C LYS A 329 -34.64 -2.39 11.50
N ARG A 330 -34.23 -2.17 12.75
CA ARG A 330 -33.00 -1.46 13.09
C ARG A 330 -31.76 -2.12 12.49
N PHE A 331 -31.70 -3.46 12.51
CA PHE A 331 -30.67 -4.23 11.85
C PHE A 331 -30.58 -3.92 10.34
N TYR A 332 -31.70 -3.91 9.63
CA TYR A 332 -31.73 -3.57 8.20
C TYR A 332 -31.37 -2.10 7.95
N ASP A 333 -31.84 -1.17 8.82
CA ASP A 333 -31.50 0.26 8.71
C ASP A 333 -29.99 0.50 8.85
N ILE A 334 -29.28 -0.31 9.66
CA ILE A 334 -27.83 -0.21 9.79
C ILE A 334 -27.13 -0.75 8.54
N LEU A 335 -27.57 -1.88 7.99
CA LEU A 335 -26.89 -2.52 6.85
C LEU A 335 -27.15 -1.82 5.51
N TYR A 336 -28.38 -1.36 5.29
CA TYR A 336 -28.85 -0.88 3.99
C TYR A 336 -29.25 0.61 3.97
N GLY A 337 -29.15 1.27 5.12
CA GLY A 337 -29.68 2.62 5.29
C GLY A 337 -31.17 2.65 5.54
N GLN A 338 -31.69 3.79 5.96
CA GLN A 338 -33.12 3.96 6.23
C GLN A 338 -33.94 3.94 4.94
N GLN A 339 -34.70 2.86 4.73
CA GLN A 339 -35.58 2.64 3.57
C GLN A 339 -36.95 2.12 4.02
N LYS A 340 -38.00 2.40 3.22
CA LYS A 340 -39.37 1.90 3.54
C LYS A 340 -39.48 0.38 3.43
N GLU A 341 -38.69 -0.20 2.57
CA GLU A 341 -38.59 -1.63 2.33
C GLU A 341 -38.12 -2.41 3.59
N ASN A 342 -37.36 -1.77 4.48
CA ASN A 342 -36.88 -2.37 5.71
C ASN A 342 -38.04 -2.74 6.68
N ASP A 343 -39.13 -1.99 6.67
CA ASP A 343 -40.34 -2.33 7.44
C ASP A 343 -40.99 -3.62 6.92
N GLN A 344 -41.06 -3.79 5.60
CA GLN A 344 -41.60 -4.99 4.98
C GLN A 344 -40.70 -6.21 5.21
N MET A 345 -39.38 -6.04 5.07
CA MET A 345 -38.41 -7.09 5.36
C MET A 345 -38.50 -7.55 6.83
N ALA A 346 -38.59 -6.62 7.77
CA ALA A 346 -38.75 -6.93 9.19
C ALA A 346 -40.04 -7.69 9.46
N GLN A 347 -41.15 -7.35 8.81
CA GLN A 347 -42.42 -8.04 8.92
C GLN A 347 -42.33 -9.49 8.40
N ILE A 348 -41.73 -9.68 7.24
CA ILE A 348 -41.51 -11.02 6.64
C ILE A 348 -40.70 -11.90 7.56
N ILE A 349 -39.60 -11.39 8.13
CA ILE A 349 -38.77 -12.16 9.09
C ILE A 349 -39.57 -12.52 10.35
N MET A 350 -40.35 -11.60 10.85
CA MET A 350 -41.21 -11.85 12.01
C MET A 350 -42.22 -12.95 11.75
N GLU A 351 -42.87 -12.99 10.60
CA GLU A 351 -43.81 -14.01 10.17
C GLU A 351 -43.12 -15.38 10.02
N GLN A 352 -41.97 -15.42 9.37
CA GLN A 352 -41.17 -16.64 9.19
C GLN A 352 -40.69 -17.24 10.53
N ALA A 353 -40.38 -16.37 11.51
CA ALA A 353 -39.92 -16.79 12.82
C ALA A 353 -41.07 -17.17 13.77
N ALA A 354 -42.32 -16.75 13.53
CA ALA A 354 -43.42 -16.86 14.47
C ALA A 354 -43.71 -18.31 14.95
N SER A 355 -43.49 -19.31 14.11
CA SER A 355 -43.68 -20.73 14.41
C SER A 355 -42.49 -21.38 15.13
N LEU A 356 -41.33 -20.72 15.16
CA LEU A 356 -40.08 -21.29 15.65
C LEU A 356 -40.05 -21.39 17.18
N PRO A 357 -39.40 -22.43 17.73
CA PRO A 357 -39.42 -22.70 19.19
C PRO A 357 -38.90 -21.56 20.06
N PHE A 358 -37.90 -20.82 19.60
CA PHE A 358 -37.30 -19.73 20.36
C PHE A 358 -38.23 -18.50 20.51
N MET A 359 -39.21 -18.34 19.61
CA MET A 359 -40.24 -17.31 19.71
C MET A 359 -41.36 -17.64 20.68
N LYS A 360 -41.55 -18.94 20.97
CA LYS A 360 -42.61 -19.44 21.88
C LYS A 360 -42.19 -19.51 23.37
N LYS A 361 -40.91 -19.23 23.64
CA LYS A 361 -40.33 -19.29 25.00
C LYS A 361 -40.42 -17.97 25.78
N LYS A 362 -41.32 -17.05 25.39
CA LYS A 362 -41.58 -15.81 26.18
C LYS A 362 -42.72 -15.98 27.14
#